data_4b98d14fd68e13cd98cf2e33c6b3e755
#
_entry.id   4b98d14fd68e13cd98cf2e33c6b3e755
#
_cell.length_a   1.000
_cell.length_b   1.000
_cell.length_c   1.000
_cell.angle_alpha   90.00
_cell.angle_beta   90.00
_cell.angle_gamma   90.00
#
_symmetry.space_group_name_H-M   'P 1'
#
loop_
_entity.id
_entity.type
_entity.pdbx_description
1 polymer ?
#
loop_
_entity_poly.entity_id
_entity_poly.type
_entity_poly.pdbx_seq_one_letter_code
_entity_poly.pdbx_strand_id
1 'polypeptide(L)'
;LNPESQTSLFVRPRGLHLLEKNVLVDGSPISASIFDFAMYVYHNYQSRLDAGLGIYFYIPKLENANESQLWDDMFTLAEDELGIPRSSIRATVLLETISASYEIEEMLYSLREHSLGMNAGRWDYIFSAIKRHRNVDGIIFPDRSQITMTVPFMKAYTELLVESCHKRGAHAIGGMSAFIPNRKDPEVTEKAFENVKNDKLREATMGFDGSWVAHPDLVSICKDVFSEHLNGEANQISFVPRYDIEDSMLHNFEIENSSITMEGIHTNIKVGILYMHSWLNGQGAAALFNLMEDAATAEISRSQLWQWLHNSVETKNGDTINE
;
A
#
# COMPACT_ATOMS: atom_id res chain seq x y z
N LEU A 1 -23.10 -7.29 6.96
CA LEU A 1 -23.11 -6.08 6.11
C LEU A 1 -24.57 -5.68 5.89
N ASN A 2 -24.88 -4.38 5.99
CA ASN A 2 -26.21 -3.89 5.67
C ASN A 2 -26.42 -4.04 4.14
N PRO A 3 -27.44 -4.80 3.66
CA PRO A 3 -27.69 -4.96 2.21
C PRO A 3 -28.02 -3.62 1.50
N GLU A 4 -28.49 -2.62 2.25
CA GLU A 4 -28.80 -1.28 1.74
C GLU A 4 -27.54 -0.39 1.64
N SER A 5 -26.39 -0.86 2.14
CA SER A 5 -25.13 -0.10 2.06
C SER A 5 -24.58 -0.13 0.63
N GLN A 6 -24.26 1.04 0.11
CA GLN A 6 -23.52 1.17 -1.16
C GLN A 6 -22.02 0.79 -1.03
N THR A 7 -21.59 0.38 0.17
CA THR A 7 -20.18 0.03 0.45
C THR A 7 -19.89 -1.38 -0.02
N SER A 8 -18.94 -1.51 -0.94
CA SER A 8 -18.40 -2.80 -1.36
C SER A 8 -17.36 -3.32 -0.36
N LEU A 9 -17.40 -4.64 -0.10
CA LEU A 9 -16.41 -5.29 0.75
C LEU A 9 -15.28 -5.86 -0.12
N PHE A 10 -14.05 -5.44 0.17
CA PHE A 10 -12.84 -6.06 -0.35
C PHE A 10 -12.14 -6.82 0.77
N VAL A 11 -11.73 -8.06 0.51
CA VAL A 11 -11.01 -8.88 1.48
C VAL A 11 -9.53 -8.88 1.14
N ARG A 12 -8.69 -8.60 2.14
CA ARG A 12 -7.24 -8.70 2.00
C ARG A 12 -6.76 -10.04 2.55
N PRO A 13 -6.37 -10.99 1.70
CA PRO A 13 -5.70 -12.21 2.16
C PRO A 13 -4.31 -11.87 2.70
N ARG A 14 -3.76 -12.76 3.51
CA ARG A 14 -2.35 -12.65 3.92
C ARG A 14 -1.43 -12.75 2.68
N GLY A 15 -0.25 -12.15 2.77
CA GLY A 15 0.70 -12.16 1.64
C GLY A 15 1.25 -13.57 1.35
N LEU A 16 1.69 -13.80 0.10
CA LEU A 16 2.25 -15.08 -0.36
C LEU A 16 3.45 -15.58 0.47
N HIS A 17 4.16 -14.67 1.14
CA HIS A 17 5.31 -14.98 1.99
C HIS A 17 4.96 -15.58 3.36
N LEU A 18 3.66 -15.66 3.71
CA LEU A 18 3.20 -16.17 5.01
C LEU A 18 2.65 -17.59 4.92
N LEU A 19 2.83 -18.35 5.99
CA LEU A 19 2.34 -19.72 6.13
C LEU A 19 1.22 -19.79 7.18
N GLU A 20 0.19 -20.62 6.91
CA GLU A 20 -0.81 -21.03 7.88
C GLU A 20 -0.31 -22.25 8.63
N LYS A 21 0.24 -22.01 9.83
CA LYS A 21 0.93 -23.04 10.62
C LYS A 21 -0.01 -24.10 11.22
N ASN A 22 -1.30 -23.78 11.34
CA ASN A 22 -2.28 -24.66 11.95
C ASN A 22 -2.96 -25.60 10.95
N VAL A 23 -2.70 -25.42 9.64
CA VAL A 23 -3.25 -26.26 8.58
C VAL A 23 -2.10 -26.92 7.80
N LEU A 24 -2.08 -28.23 7.83
CA LEU A 24 -1.04 -29.02 7.17
C LEU A 24 -1.63 -29.75 5.96
N VAL A 25 -0.93 -29.68 4.82
CA VAL A 25 -1.19 -30.50 3.64
C VAL A 25 0.08 -31.32 3.40
N ASP A 26 -0.05 -32.63 3.35
CA ASP A 26 1.06 -33.60 3.23
C ASP A 26 2.15 -33.36 4.30
N GLY A 27 1.73 -33.00 5.52
CA GLY A 27 2.62 -32.76 6.65
C GLY A 27 3.34 -31.40 6.68
N SER A 28 3.07 -30.53 5.72
CA SER A 28 3.68 -29.20 5.62
C SER A 28 2.64 -28.08 5.78
N PRO A 29 2.98 -26.97 6.47
CA PRO A 29 2.10 -25.79 6.53
C PRO A 29 1.78 -25.27 5.13
N ILE A 30 0.51 -24.93 4.88
CA ILE A 30 0.09 -24.38 3.60
C ILE A 30 0.36 -22.86 3.53
N SER A 31 0.32 -22.32 2.31
CA SER A 31 0.32 -20.86 2.10
C SER A 31 -0.87 -20.23 2.82
N ALA A 32 -0.60 -19.24 3.67
CA ALA A 32 -1.65 -18.49 4.36
C ALA A 32 -2.53 -17.72 3.38
N SER A 33 -1.93 -17.23 2.31
CA SER A 33 -2.60 -16.50 1.23
C SER A 33 -3.65 -17.35 0.52
N ILE A 34 -3.27 -18.56 0.11
CA ILE A 34 -4.16 -19.52 -0.55
C ILE A 34 -5.26 -19.97 0.42
N PHE A 35 -4.92 -20.22 1.68
CA PHE A 35 -5.90 -20.58 2.71
C PHE A 35 -6.96 -19.51 2.88
N ASP A 36 -6.55 -18.24 3.07
CA ASP A 36 -7.47 -17.12 3.26
C ASP A 36 -8.39 -16.94 2.04
N PHE A 37 -7.82 -17.01 0.84
CA PHE A 37 -8.56 -16.91 -0.41
C PHE A 37 -9.58 -18.03 -0.56
N ALA A 38 -9.15 -19.29 -0.49
CA ALA A 38 -10.00 -20.45 -0.72
C ALA A 38 -11.15 -20.53 0.31
N MET A 39 -10.85 -20.32 1.59
CA MET A 39 -11.85 -20.33 2.66
C MET A 39 -12.87 -19.21 2.48
N TYR A 40 -12.42 -18.00 2.14
CA TYR A 40 -13.34 -16.89 1.93
C TYR A 40 -14.26 -17.14 0.72
N VAL A 41 -13.70 -17.52 -0.42
CA VAL A 41 -14.48 -17.77 -1.63
C VAL A 41 -15.47 -18.92 -1.40
N TYR A 42 -14.99 -20.08 -0.95
CA TYR A 42 -15.83 -21.27 -0.75
C TYR A 42 -17.02 -21.02 0.16
N HIS A 43 -16.84 -20.29 1.25
CA HIS A 43 -17.92 -20.05 2.21
C HIS A 43 -18.85 -18.88 1.85
N ASN A 44 -18.45 -18.00 0.94
CA ASN A 44 -19.20 -16.76 0.72
C ASN A 44 -19.68 -16.55 -0.72
N TYR A 45 -19.13 -17.26 -1.72
CA TYR A 45 -19.40 -16.96 -3.13
C TYR A 45 -20.89 -16.95 -3.46
N GLN A 46 -21.64 -18.00 -3.06
CA GLN A 46 -23.06 -18.13 -3.38
C GLN A 46 -23.87 -16.99 -2.76
N SER A 47 -23.70 -16.73 -1.47
CA SER A 47 -24.43 -15.67 -0.78
C SER A 47 -24.11 -14.27 -1.31
N ARG A 48 -22.88 -14.07 -1.80
CA ARG A 48 -22.48 -12.80 -2.44
C ARG A 48 -23.17 -12.63 -3.79
N LEU A 49 -23.14 -13.65 -4.62
CA LEU A 49 -23.78 -13.62 -5.95
C LEU A 49 -25.31 -13.51 -5.85
N ASP A 50 -25.94 -14.24 -4.93
CA ASP A 50 -27.39 -14.17 -4.68
C ASP A 50 -27.84 -12.77 -4.24
N ALA A 51 -26.97 -12.05 -3.54
CA ALA A 51 -27.19 -10.65 -3.13
C ALA A 51 -26.81 -9.63 -4.24
N GLY A 52 -26.39 -10.06 -5.42
CA GLY A 52 -25.91 -9.18 -6.50
C GLY A 52 -24.61 -8.46 -6.18
N LEU A 53 -23.80 -9.02 -5.27
CA LEU A 53 -22.53 -8.45 -4.82
C LEU A 53 -21.35 -9.19 -5.46
N GLY A 54 -20.31 -8.46 -5.84
CA GLY A 54 -19.08 -9.06 -6.36
C GLY A 54 -18.21 -9.69 -5.25
N ILE A 55 -17.26 -10.50 -5.67
CA ILE A 55 -16.24 -11.14 -4.83
C ILE A 55 -14.94 -10.38 -5.05
N TYR A 56 -14.58 -9.50 -4.12
CA TYR A 56 -13.48 -8.55 -4.32
C TYR A 56 -12.34 -8.79 -3.35
N PHE A 57 -11.12 -8.74 -3.90
CA PHE A 57 -9.89 -8.89 -3.13
C PHE A 57 -8.98 -7.66 -3.24
N TYR A 58 -8.16 -7.49 -2.20
CA TYR A 58 -7.03 -6.57 -2.18
C TYR A 58 -5.75 -7.39 -1.99
N ILE A 59 -4.94 -7.52 -3.04
CA ILE A 59 -3.78 -8.42 -3.05
C ILE A 59 -2.53 -7.68 -2.58
N PRO A 60 -1.92 -8.10 -1.44
CA PRO A 60 -0.76 -7.42 -0.90
C PRO A 60 0.57 -8.01 -1.40
N LYS A 61 1.62 -7.18 -1.39
CA LYS A 61 3.03 -7.57 -1.39
C LYS A 61 3.51 -8.41 -2.58
N LEU A 62 2.88 -8.25 -3.75
CA LEU A 62 3.40 -8.85 -4.96
C LEU A 62 4.71 -8.19 -5.37
N GLU A 63 5.64 -8.98 -5.89
CA GLU A 63 6.96 -8.53 -6.30
C GLU A 63 7.19 -8.58 -7.82
N ASN A 64 6.35 -9.29 -8.57
CA ASN A 64 6.50 -9.47 -10.02
C ASN A 64 5.22 -9.98 -10.70
N ALA A 65 5.25 -10.04 -12.03
CA ALA A 65 4.14 -10.50 -12.85
C ALA A 65 3.83 -12.01 -12.69
N ASN A 66 4.81 -12.85 -12.35
CA ASN A 66 4.55 -14.28 -12.12
C ASN A 66 3.67 -14.50 -10.88
N GLU A 67 3.85 -13.69 -9.83
CA GLU A 67 2.98 -13.74 -8.65
C GLU A 67 1.57 -13.25 -8.98
N SER A 68 1.44 -12.25 -9.87
CA SER A 68 0.14 -11.82 -10.39
C SER A 68 -0.53 -12.90 -11.23
N GLN A 69 0.22 -13.62 -12.07
CA GLN A 69 -0.30 -14.75 -12.84
C GLN A 69 -0.77 -15.89 -11.93
N LEU A 70 -0.04 -16.19 -10.85
CA LEU A 70 -0.48 -17.17 -9.86
C LEU A 70 -1.86 -16.81 -9.27
N TRP A 71 -2.09 -15.54 -8.98
CA TRP A 71 -3.39 -15.08 -8.50
C TRP A 71 -4.50 -15.23 -9.56
N ASP A 72 -4.20 -14.90 -10.82
CA ASP A 72 -5.15 -15.07 -11.93
C ASP A 72 -5.51 -16.54 -12.12
N ASP A 73 -4.53 -17.45 -12.06
CA ASP A 73 -4.72 -18.90 -12.13
C ASP A 73 -5.59 -19.41 -10.98
N MET A 74 -5.39 -18.91 -9.76
CA MET A 74 -6.21 -19.26 -8.59
C MET A 74 -7.66 -18.77 -8.72
N PHE A 75 -7.86 -17.54 -9.22
CA PHE A 75 -9.20 -17.01 -9.46
C PHE A 75 -9.92 -17.81 -10.53
N THR A 76 -9.25 -18.08 -11.63
CA THR A 76 -9.74 -18.90 -12.73
C THR A 76 -10.14 -20.29 -12.27
N LEU A 77 -9.27 -20.98 -11.52
CA LEU A 77 -9.55 -22.30 -10.97
C LEU A 77 -10.76 -22.28 -10.03
N ALA A 78 -10.85 -21.29 -9.15
CA ALA A 78 -11.98 -21.17 -8.22
C ALA A 78 -13.30 -20.92 -8.95
N GLU A 79 -13.31 -20.11 -9.99
CA GLU A 79 -14.48 -19.85 -10.82
C GLU A 79 -14.94 -21.13 -11.55
N ASP A 80 -13.99 -21.87 -12.11
CA ASP A 80 -14.28 -23.13 -12.82
C ASP A 80 -14.82 -24.21 -11.87
N GLU A 81 -14.15 -24.43 -10.72
CA GLU A 81 -14.54 -25.47 -9.75
C GLU A 81 -15.90 -25.17 -9.06
N LEU A 82 -16.22 -23.89 -8.86
CA LEU A 82 -17.47 -23.47 -8.23
C LEU A 82 -18.62 -23.24 -9.26
N GLY A 83 -18.29 -23.28 -10.55
CA GLY A 83 -19.27 -23.09 -11.64
C GLY A 83 -19.82 -21.66 -11.67
N ILE A 84 -19.03 -20.66 -11.27
CA ILE A 84 -19.42 -19.24 -11.32
C ILE A 84 -18.90 -18.58 -12.59
N PRO A 85 -19.58 -17.53 -13.08
CA PRO A 85 -19.16 -16.85 -14.31
C PRO A 85 -17.72 -16.30 -14.22
N ARG A 86 -16.99 -16.36 -15.34
CA ARG A 86 -15.65 -15.76 -15.45
C ARG A 86 -15.68 -14.28 -15.07
N SER A 87 -14.63 -13.82 -14.39
CA SER A 87 -14.51 -12.45 -13.88
C SER A 87 -15.52 -12.06 -12.78
N SER A 88 -16.14 -13.04 -12.10
CA SER A 88 -16.93 -12.81 -10.88
C SER A 88 -16.02 -12.45 -9.70
N ILE A 89 -14.80 -12.99 -9.68
CA ILE A 89 -13.77 -12.64 -8.71
C ILE A 89 -12.93 -11.50 -9.31
N ARG A 90 -12.76 -10.44 -8.53
CA ARG A 90 -12.00 -9.27 -8.96
C ARG A 90 -11.01 -8.82 -7.89
N ALA A 91 -9.89 -8.24 -8.31
CA ALA A 91 -8.86 -7.81 -7.38
C ALA A 91 -8.26 -6.46 -7.72
N THR A 92 -7.93 -5.71 -6.67
CA THR A 92 -7.00 -4.57 -6.72
C THR A 92 -5.67 -5.02 -6.12
N VAL A 93 -4.58 -4.75 -6.81
CA VAL A 93 -3.23 -5.06 -6.34
C VAL A 93 -2.66 -3.86 -5.58
N LEU A 94 -2.11 -4.10 -4.38
CA LEU A 94 -1.26 -3.12 -3.70
C LEU A 94 0.11 -3.10 -4.38
N LEU A 95 0.42 -2.01 -5.07
CA LEU A 95 1.76 -1.75 -5.58
C LEU A 95 2.59 -1.18 -4.41
N GLU A 96 3.24 -2.06 -3.69
CA GLU A 96 3.91 -1.73 -2.43
C GLU A 96 5.31 -2.34 -2.30
N THR A 97 5.87 -2.85 -3.40
CA THR A 97 7.25 -3.28 -3.47
C THR A 97 7.96 -2.63 -4.65
N ILE A 98 9.21 -2.24 -4.45
CA ILE A 98 9.97 -1.56 -5.51
C ILE A 98 10.21 -2.47 -6.73
N SER A 99 10.34 -3.79 -6.54
CA SER A 99 10.45 -4.74 -7.64
C SER A 99 9.23 -4.73 -8.55
N ALA A 100 8.03 -4.67 -7.98
CA ALA A 100 6.78 -4.65 -8.74
C ALA A 100 6.61 -3.36 -9.59
N SER A 101 7.23 -2.25 -9.21
CA SER A 101 7.13 -1.02 -10.00
C SER A 101 7.77 -1.11 -11.39
N TYR A 102 8.67 -2.05 -11.61
CA TYR A 102 9.27 -2.32 -12.92
C TYR A 102 8.43 -3.24 -13.82
N GLU A 103 7.39 -3.88 -13.28
CA GLU A 103 6.56 -4.86 -14.00
C GLU A 103 5.05 -4.50 -13.92
N ILE A 104 4.68 -3.23 -13.75
CA ILE A 104 3.29 -2.80 -13.58
C ILE A 104 2.42 -3.24 -14.75
N GLU A 105 2.86 -3.02 -15.99
CA GLU A 105 2.09 -3.39 -17.18
C GLU A 105 1.96 -4.91 -17.34
N GLU A 106 3.02 -5.67 -17.05
CA GLU A 106 3.03 -7.12 -17.07
C GLU A 106 2.10 -7.71 -16.00
N MET A 107 2.09 -7.11 -14.80
CA MET A 107 1.18 -7.49 -13.72
C MET A 107 -0.28 -7.22 -14.08
N LEU A 108 -0.58 -6.06 -14.68
CA LEU A 108 -1.92 -5.73 -15.18
C LEU A 108 -2.34 -6.70 -16.30
N TYR A 109 -1.43 -7.05 -17.21
CA TYR A 109 -1.69 -8.01 -18.26
C TYR A 109 -1.97 -9.41 -17.72
N SER A 110 -1.20 -9.88 -16.75
CA SER A 110 -1.41 -11.17 -16.10
C SER A 110 -2.80 -11.26 -15.45
N LEU A 111 -3.24 -10.19 -14.79
CA LEU A 111 -4.55 -10.12 -14.11
C LEU A 111 -5.69 -9.54 -14.99
N ARG A 112 -5.52 -9.40 -16.30
CA ARG A 112 -6.45 -8.62 -17.17
C ARG A 112 -7.90 -9.03 -17.08
N GLU A 113 -8.20 -10.29 -16.75
CA GLU A 113 -9.58 -10.79 -16.61
C GLU A 113 -10.17 -10.50 -15.22
N HIS A 114 -9.32 -10.30 -14.22
CA HIS A 114 -9.73 -10.15 -12.82
C HIS A 114 -9.33 -8.81 -12.20
N SER A 115 -8.50 -7.98 -12.87
CA SER A 115 -8.04 -6.72 -12.33
C SER A 115 -9.16 -5.68 -12.23
N LEU A 116 -9.21 -4.98 -11.09
CA LEU A 116 -9.92 -3.71 -10.93
C LEU A 116 -8.96 -2.53 -11.05
N GLY A 117 -7.68 -2.74 -10.75
CA GLY A 117 -6.66 -1.71 -10.76
C GLY A 117 -5.56 -1.93 -9.73
N MET A 118 -4.81 -0.88 -9.46
CA MET A 118 -3.73 -0.90 -8.49
C MET A 118 -3.84 0.24 -7.49
N ASN A 119 -3.30 0.01 -6.30
CA ASN A 119 -3.26 0.99 -5.22
C ASN A 119 -1.81 1.35 -4.88
N ALA A 120 -1.52 2.63 -4.72
CA ALA A 120 -0.19 3.11 -4.38
C ALA A 120 0.12 2.87 -2.89
N GLY A 121 0.96 1.88 -2.59
CA GLY A 121 1.49 1.66 -1.25
C GLY A 121 2.58 2.69 -0.90
N ARG A 122 2.69 3.10 0.36
CA ARG A 122 3.70 4.07 0.79
C ARG A 122 4.78 3.41 1.64
N TRP A 123 4.42 2.97 2.82
CA TRP A 123 5.39 2.52 3.81
C TRP A 123 6.08 1.21 3.42
N ASP A 124 5.33 0.24 2.93
CA ASP A 124 5.89 -1.02 2.41
C ASP A 124 6.80 -0.77 1.20
N TYR A 125 6.45 0.19 0.32
CA TYR A 125 7.29 0.56 -0.83
C TYR A 125 8.64 1.13 -0.38
N ILE A 126 8.64 2.07 0.58
CA ILE A 126 9.86 2.63 1.18
C ILE A 126 10.68 1.53 1.85
N PHE A 127 10.04 0.67 2.65
CA PHE A 127 10.72 -0.47 3.28
C PHE A 127 11.37 -1.38 2.25
N SER A 128 10.66 -1.72 1.17
CA SER A 128 11.19 -2.57 0.10
C SER A 128 12.40 -1.94 -0.60
N ALA A 129 12.38 -0.61 -0.80
CA ALA A 129 13.51 0.14 -1.36
C ALA A 129 14.75 0.02 -0.46
N ILE A 130 14.62 0.27 0.84
CA ILE A 130 15.70 0.10 1.82
C ILE A 130 16.23 -1.34 1.80
N LYS A 131 15.33 -2.32 1.88
CA LYS A 131 15.65 -3.75 1.92
C LYS A 131 16.40 -4.21 0.68
N ARG A 132 15.95 -3.83 -0.52
CA ARG A 132 16.56 -4.25 -1.78
C ARG A 132 17.92 -3.60 -2.02
N HIS A 133 18.13 -2.38 -1.56
CA HIS A 133 19.37 -1.64 -1.75
C HIS A 133 20.32 -1.66 -0.53
N ARG A 134 20.04 -2.48 0.49
CA ARG A 134 20.80 -2.51 1.75
C ARG A 134 22.31 -2.76 1.62
N ASN A 135 22.72 -3.40 0.53
CA ASN A 135 24.13 -3.72 0.25
C ASN A 135 24.71 -2.88 -0.90
N VAL A 136 24.02 -1.81 -1.30
CA VAL A 136 24.50 -0.91 -2.36
C VAL A 136 25.14 0.29 -1.70
N ASP A 137 26.45 0.47 -1.93
CA ASP A 137 27.20 1.56 -1.36
C ASP A 137 26.63 2.93 -1.76
N GLY A 138 26.59 3.84 -0.80
CA GLY A 138 26.12 5.21 -1.00
C GLY A 138 24.60 5.40 -1.02
N ILE A 139 23.81 4.33 -0.99
CA ILE A 139 22.34 4.44 -0.85
C ILE A 139 21.96 4.40 0.63
N ILE A 140 21.68 5.56 1.19
CA ILE A 140 21.28 5.74 2.58
C ILE A 140 20.05 6.64 2.65
N PHE A 141 19.00 6.12 3.30
CA PHE A 141 17.75 6.85 3.40
C PHE A 141 17.75 7.80 4.60
N PRO A 142 17.25 9.04 4.45
CA PRO A 142 17.17 10.02 5.54
C PRO A 142 16.03 9.68 6.52
N ASP A 143 15.79 10.53 7.50
CA ASP A 143 14.65 10.39 8.41
C ASP A 143 13.37 10.09 7.66
N ARG A 144 12.60 9.10 8.12
CA ARG A 144 11.39 8.63 7.42
C ARG A 144 10.35 9.74 7.16
N SER A 145 10.33 10.79 7.99
CA SER A 145 9.43 11.94 7.82
C SER A 145 9.74 12.76 6.58
N GLN A 146 10.98 12.69 6.07
CA GLN A 146 11.42 13.40 4.87
C GLN A 146 11.14 12.60 3.58
N ILE A 147 10.77 11.33 3.68
CA ILE A 147 10.43 10.49 2.54
C ILE A 147 8.92 10.65 2.26
N THR A 148 8.57 11.72 1.58
CA THR A 148 7.19 12.05 1.20
C THR A 148 6.82 11.42 -0.14
N MET A 149 5.54 11.48 -0.52
CA MET A 149 5.09 11.02 -1.85
C MET A 149 5.57 11.91 -3.00
N THR A 150 6.25 13.03 -2.70
CA THR A 150 6.77 13.98 -3.68
C THR A 150 8.27 13.85 -3.93
N VAL A 151 8.98 13.01 -3.17
CA VAL A 151 10.41 12.74 -3.44
C VAL A 151 10.56 11.96 -4.75
N PRO A 152 11.72 12.05 -5.45
CA PRO A 152 11.84 11.57 -6.83
C PRO A 152 11.31 10.17 -7.07
N PHE A 153 11.82 9.15 -6.39
CA PHE A 153 11.40 7.75 -6.62
C PHE A 153 9.94 7.47 -6.24
N MET A 154 9.40 8.14 -5.21
CA MET A 154 8.00 7.99 -4.80
C MET A 154 7.05 8.65 -5.79
N LYS A 155 7.43 9.80 -6.33
CA LYS A 155 6.69 10.49 -7.38
C LYS A 155 6.68 9.66 -8.66
N ALA A 156 7.86 9.20 -9.10
CA ALA A 156 8.00 8.42 -10.32
C ALA A 156 7.12 7.17 -10.33
N TYR A 157 7.15 6.35 -9.27
CA TYR A 157 6.34 5.13 -9.25
C TYR A 157 4.83 5.42 -9.21
N THR A 158 4.39 6.50 -8.56
CA THR A 158 2.96 6.85 -8.51
C THR A 158 2.47 7.40 -9.85
N GLU A 159 3.28 8.17 -10.55
CA GLU A 159 3.00 8.63 -11.91
C GLU A 159 2.92 7.46 -12.89
N LEU A 160 3.88 6.54 -12.83
CA LEU A 160 3.88 5.32 -13.64
C LEU A 160 2.66 4.42 -13.37
N LEU A 161 2.26 4.29 -12.09
CA LEU A 161 1.07 3.54 -11.71
C LEU A 161 -0.19 4.11 -12.36
N VAL A 162 -0.40 5.42 -12.28
CA VAL A 162 -1.58 6.09 -12.87
C VAL A 162 -1.58 5.90 -14.38
N GLU A 163 -0.46 6.21 -15.06
CA GLU A 163 -0.33 6.06 -16.50
C GLU A 163 -0.63 4.63 -16.96
N SER A 164 0.01 3.63 -16.33
CA SER A 164 -0.16 2.22 -16.69
C SER A 164 -1.58 1.71 -16.46
N CYS A 165 -2.17 2.05 -15.30
CA CYS A 165 -3.55 1.66 -15.00
C CYS A 165 -4.53 2.24 -16.02
N HIS A 166 -4.53 3.54 -16.24
CA HIS A 166 -5.47 4.19 -17.13
C HIS A 166 -5.29 3.80 -18.59
N LYS A 167 -4.06 3.61 -19.05
CA LYS A 167 -3.75 3.06 -20.39
C LYS A 167 -4.38 1.68 -20.62
N ARG A 168 -4.60 0.90 -19.57
CA ARG A 168 -5.20 -0.44 -19.59
C ARG A 168 -6.67 -0.47 -19.15
N GLY A 169 -7.28 0.68 -18.88
CA GLY A 169 -8.66 0.77 -18.44
C GLY A 169 -8.89 0.27 -17.02
N ALA A 170 -7.85 0.29 -16.19
CA ALA A 170 -7.87 -0.12 -14.79
C ALA A 170 -7.84 1.11 -13.87
N HIS A 171 -8.36 0.97 -12.65
CA HIS A 171 -8.35 2.05 -11.66
C HIS A 171 -6.98 2.26 -11.04
N ALA A 172 -6.63 3.53 -10.83
CA ALA A 172 -5.49 3.95 -10.02
C ALA A 172 -6.00 4.49 -8.67
N ILE A 173 -5.65 3.84 -7.57
CA ILE A 173 -6.11 4.21 -6.23
C ILE A 173 -4.93 4.76 -5.41
N GLY A 174 -5.12 5.97 -4.86
CA GLY A 174 -4.12 6.64 -4.03
C GLY A 174 -3.88 5.95 -2.70
N GLY A 175 -2.76 6.29 -2.08
CA GLY A 175 -2.31 5.70 -0.83
C GLY A 175 -3.07 6.21 0.41
N MET A 176 -2.80 5.57 1.54
CA MET A 176 -3.33 5.99 2.83
C MET A 176 -2.54 7.18 3.37
N SER A 177 -3.22 8.30 3.64
CA SER A 177 -2.67 9.35 4.48
C SER A 177 -2.72 8.87 5.93
N ALA A 178 -1.56 8.81 6.60
CA ALA A 178 -1.46 8.22 7.93
C ALA A 178 -1.96 9.11 9.06
N PHE A 179 -2.26 10.39 8.78
CA PHE A 179 -2.77 11.33 9.77
C PHE A 179 -4.13 10.89 10.30
N ILE A 180 -4.30 10.96 11.61
CA ILE A 180 -5.55 10.63 12.27
C ILE A 180 -6.00 11.79 13.16
N PRO A 181 -7.32 12.07 13.24
CA PRO A 181 -7.84 13.09 14.13
C PRO A 181 -7.63 12.72 15.60
N ASN A 182 -7.40 13.72 16.43
CA ASN A 182 -7.31 13.58 17.88
C ASN A 182 -8.46 14.34 18.55
N ARG A 183 -9.51 13.62 18.97
CA ARG A 183 -10.72 14.23 19.57
C ARG A 183 -10.46 15.05 20.83
N LYS A 184 -9.28 14.90 21.46
CA LYS A 184 -8.88 15.65 22.66
C LYS A 184 -8.10 16.92 22.33
N ASP A 185 -7.69 17.07 21.06
CA ASP A 185 -6.89 18.21 20.60
C ASP A 185 -7.42 18.70 19.25
N PRO A 186 -8.23 19.77 19.26
CA PRO A 186 -8.82 20.34 18.05
C PRO A 186 -7.79 20.87 17.04
N GLU A 187 -6.68 21.45 17.51
CA GLU A 187 -5.64 22.01 16.63
C GLU A 187 -4.92 20.88 15.87
N VAL A 188 -4.60 19.78 16.55
CA VAL A 188 -4.04 18.57 15.92
C VAL A 188 -5.02 17.99 14.89
N THR A 189 -6.30 17.98 15.20
CA THR A 189 -7.35 17.47 14.31
C THR A 189 -7.48 18.34 13.05
N GLU A 190 -7.52 19.67 13.20
CA GLU A 190 -7.60 20.60 12.06
C GLU A 190 -6.38 20.45 11.13
N LYS A 191 -5.19 20.38 11.71
CA LYS A 191 -3.95 20.15 10.95
C LYS A 191 -3.94 18.80 10.25
N ALA A 192 -4.45 17.74 10.89
CA ALA A 192 -4.58 16.44 10.25
C ALA A 192 -5.53 16.50 9.05
N PHE A 193 -6.66 17.17 9.17
CA PHE A 193 -7.63 17.35 8.09
C PHE A 193 -7.06 18.15 6.92
N GLU A 194 -6.34 19.23 7.20
CA GLU A 194 -5.66 20.01 6.15
C GLU A 194 -4.60 19.18 5.41
N ASN A 195 -3.76 18.44 6.13
CA ASN A 195 -2.76 17.58 5.53
C ASN A 195 -3.40 16.48 4.65
N VAL A 196 -4.48 15.85 5.13
CA VAL A 196 -5.23 14.85 4.35
C VAL A 196 -5.82 15.49 3.10
N LYS A 197 -6.47 16.65 3.22
CA LYS A 197 -7.05 17.37 2.07
C LYS A 197 -6.00 17.66 1.00
N ASN A 198 -4.85 18.19 1.40
CA ASN A 198 -3.75 18.52 0.48
C ASN A 198 -3.17 17.27 -0.20
N ASP A 199 -3.01 16.18 0.55
CA ASP A 199 -2.55 14.90 0.01
C ASP A 199 -3.53 14.34 -1.03
N LYS A 200 -4.85 14.36 -0.71
CA LYS A 200 -5.89 13.87 -1.63
C LYS A 200 -6.08 14.76 -2.86
N LEU A 201 -5.92 16.07 -2.71
CA LEU A 201 -5.93 16.99 -3.86
C LEU A 201 -4.75 16.71 -4.80
N ARG A 202 -3.56 16.47 -4.26
CA ARG A 202 -2.39 16.06 -5.06
C ARG A 202 -2.68 14.76 -5.83
N GLU A 203 -3.22 13.74 -5.15
CA GLU A 203 -3.57 12.46 -5.79
C GLU A 203 -4.62 12.64 -6.88
N ALA A 204 -5.72 13.32 -6.61
CA ALA A 204 -6.77 13.59 -7.60
C ALA A 204 -6.23 14.34 -8.83
N THR A 205 -5.38 15.35 -8.61
CA THR A 205 -4.74 16.12 -9.69
C THR A 205 -3.77 15.28 -10.52
N MET A 206 -3.09 14.31 -9.89
CA MET A 206 -2.18 13.38 -10.59
C MET A 206 -2.94 12.37 -11.46
N GLY A 207 -4.23 12.15 -11.22
CA GLY A 207 -5.07 11.23 -11.99
C GLY A 207 -5.58 10.02 -11.22
N PHE A 208 -5.39 9.94 -9.91
CA PHE A 208 -5.99 8.86 -9.13
C PHE A 208 -7.52 8.94 -9.11
N ASP A 209 -8.20 7.80 -9.19
CA ASP A 209 -9.67 7.69 -9.20
C ASP A 209 -10.30 7.75 -7.81
N GLY A 210 -9.52 7.55 -6.79
CA GLY A 210 -9.92 7.53 -5.40
C GLY A 210 -8.73 7.25 -4.51
N SER A 211 -8.95 7.10 -3.21
CA SER A 211 -7.85 6.94 -2.27
C SER A 211 -8.27 6.22 -0.98
N TRP A 212 -7.28 5.83 -0.19
CA TRP A 212 -7.47 5.28 1.15
C TRP A 212 -7.44 6.35 2.22
N VAL A 213 -8.11 6.08 3.33
CA VAL A 213 -8.05 6.87 4.56
C VAL A 213 -7.74 5.98 5.76
N ALA A 214 -7.03 6.51 6.74
CA ALA A 214 -6.64 5.80 7.96
C ALA A 214 -7.73 5.76 9.03
N HIS A 215 -8.75 6.61 8.93
CA HIS A 215 -9.79 6.78 9.94
C HIS A 215 -11.15 7.09 9.30
N PRO A 216 -12.27 6.56 9.82
CA PRO A 216 -13.61 6.82 9.27
C PRO A 216 -13.97 8.31 9.16
N ASP A 217 -13.54 9.14 10.11
CA ASP A 217 -13.80 10.58 10.12
C ASP A 217 -13.13 11.34 8.95
N LEU A 218 -12.21 10.68 8.22
CA LEU A 218 -11.55 11.24 7.04
C LEU A 218 -12.25 10.92 5.72
N VAL A 219 -13.25 10.03 5.74
CA VAL A 219 -13.96 9.58 4.53
C VAL A 219 -14.66 10.75 3.83
N SER A 220 -15.34 11.62 4.58
CA SER A 220 -16.04 12.79 4.00
C SER A 220 -15.04 13.72 3.30
N ILE A 221 -13.92 14.05 3.96
CA ILE A 221 -12.89 14.93 3.41
C ILE A 221 -12.34 14.37 2.10
N CYS A 222 -12.01 13.08 2.09
CA CYS A 222 -11.51 12.42 0.89
C CYS A 222 -12.56 12.43 -0.24
N LYS A 223 -13.81 12.09 0.08
CA LYS A 223 -14.91 12.10 -0.90
C LYS A 223 -15.16 13.50 -1.47
N ASP A 224 -15.13 14.54 -0.64
CA ASP A 224 -15.37 15.91 -1.08
C ASP A 224 -14.29 16.36 -2.09
N VAL A 225 -12.99 16.08 -1.78
CA VAL A 225 -11.89 16.41 -2.69
C VAL A 225 -12.02 15.70 -4.04
N PHE A 226 -12.28 14.39 -4.04
CA PHE A 226 -12.43 13.63 -5.27
C PHE A 226 -13.70 14.01 -6.04
N SER A 227 -14.83 14.22 -5.34
CA SER A 227 -16.09 14.63 -5.98
C SER A 227 -15.97 16.01 -6.65
N GLU A 228 -15.30 16.95 -6.00
CA GLU A 228 -15.03 18.27 -6.57
C GLU A 228 -14.13 18.18 -7.79
N HIS A 229 -13.05 17.38 -7.72
CA HIS A 229 -12.09 17.22 -8.82
C HIS A 229 -12.71 16.49 -10.02
N LEU A 230 -13.44 15.41 -9.77
CA LEU A 230 -14.09 14.59 -10.81
C LEU A 230 -15.30 15.26 -11.46
N ASN A 231 -15.82 16.35 -10.87
CA ASN A 231 -16.89 17.17 -11.42
C ASN A 231 -18.12 16.35 -11.89
N GLY A 232 -18.53 15.36 -11.09
CA GLY A 232 -19.69 14.50 -11.36
C GLY A 232 -19.38 13.20 -12.11
N GLU A 233 -18.16 13.01 -12.59
CA GLU A 233 -17.72 11.74 -13.17
C GLU A 233 -17.46 10.71 -12.07
N ALA A 234 -17.66 9.42 -12.38
CA ALA A 234 -17.44 8.33 -11.41
C ALA A 234 -15.96 8.02 -11.17
N ASN A 235 -15.10 8.33 -12.12
CA ASN A 235 -13.65 8.11 -12.12
C ASN A 235 -13.00 8.97 -13.20
N GLN A 236 -11.69 8.88 -13.34
CA GLN A 236 -10.94 9.58 -14.38
C GLN A 236 -10.07 8.63 -15.24
N ILE A 237 -10.47 7.36 -15.39
CA ILE A 237 -9.75 6.36 -16.20
C ILE A 237 -9.52 6.84 -17.65
N SER A 238 -10.44 7.66 -18.19
CA SER A 238 -10.27 8.24 -19.52
C SER A 238 -9.13 9.28 -19.63
N PHE A 239 -8.68 9.81 -18.51
CA PHE A 239 -7.49 10.65 -18.43
C PHE A 239 -6.25 9.77 -18.40
N VAL A 240 -5.56 9.63 -19.52
CA VAL A 240 -4.30 8.86 -19.62
C VAL A 240 -3.15 9.86 -19.70
N PRO A 241 -2.51 10.18 -18.57
CA PRO A 241 -1.37 11.08 -18.56
C PRO A 241 -0.16 10.45 -19.27
N ARG A 242 0.79 11.27 -19.67
CA ARG A 242 2.11 10.84 -20.14
C ARG A 242 3.16 11.48 -19.28
N TYR A 243 3.80 10.65 -18.46
CA TYR A 243 4.83 11.12 -17.54
C TYR A 243 6.24 10.78 -18.01
N ASP A 244 6.35 9.94 -19.06
CA ASP A 244 7.63 9.50 -19.64
C ASP A 244 8.63 9.00 -18.58
N ILE A 245 8.15 8.14 -17.69
CA ILE A 245 8.94 7.60 -16.57
C ILE A 245 9.93 6.57 -17.10
N GLU A 246 11.21 6.82 -16.84
CA GLU A 246 12.30 5.87 -17.09
C GLU A 246 12.63 5.07 -15.82
N ASP A 247 13.16 3.85 -15.98
CA ASP A 247 13.56 2.98 -14.86
C ASP A 247 14.52 3.66 -13.89
N SER A 248 15.41 4.52 -14.39
CA SER A 248 16.32 5.32 -13.58
C SER A 248 15.63 6.21 -12.56
N MET A 249 14.42 6.69 -12.86
CA MET A 249 13.63 7.53 -11.96
C MET A 249 13.05 6.73 -10.79
N LEU A 250 12.75 5.43 -10.99
CA LEU A 250 12.20 4.55 -9.95
C LEU A 250 13.20 4.25 -8.82
N HIS A 251 14.49 4.42 -9.07
CA HIS A 251 15.55 4.25 -8.07
C HIS A 251 16.38 5.53 -7.82
N ASN A 252 15.84 6.68 -8.16
CA ASN A 252 16.44 7.96 -7.78
C ASN A 252 16.11 8.28 -6.31
N PHE A 253 16.97 7.81 -5.40
CA PHE A 253 16.82 7.99 -3.95
C PHE A 253 17.44 9.28 -3.42
N GLU A 254 17.93 10.16 -4.29
CA GLU A 254 18.44 11.47 -3.88
C GLU A 254 17.27 12.36 -3.41
N ILE A 255 17.35 12.79 -2.16
CA ILE A 255 16.35 13.70 -1.56
C ILE A 255 17.09 14.95 -1.14
N GLU A 256 16.87 16.03 -1.88
CA GLU A 256 17.53 17.31 -1.63
C GLU A 256 17.29 17.82 -0.20
N ASN A 257 18.34 18.37 0.39
CA ASN A 257 18.31 18.92 1.76
C ASN A 257 17.87 17.94 2.85
N SER A 258 17.88 16.64 2.56
CA SER A 258 17.55 15.61 3.54
C SER A 258 18.71 15.38 4.53
N SER A 259 18.38 14.80 5.68
CA SER A 259 19.36 14.52 6.72
C SER A 259 18.88 13.40 7.65
N ILE A 260 19.83 12.83 8.36
CA ILE A 260 19.59 11.92 9.47
C ILE A 260 19.76 12.71 10.76
N THR A 261 18.77 12.66 11.64
CA THR A 261 18.76 13.43 12.88
C THR A 261 18.64 12.54 14.11
N MET A 262 19.09 13.03 15.27
CA MET A 262 18.85 12.35 16.54
C MET A 262 17.35 12.16 16.84
N GLU A 263 16.51 13.10 16.40
CA GLU A 263 15.06 13.00 16.51
C GLU A 263 14.51 11.84 15.65
N GLY A 264 15.02 11.69 14.42
CA GLY A 264 14.69 10.55 13.53
C GLY A 264 15.07 9.21 14.15
N ILE A 265 16.27 9.12 14.76
CA ILE A 265 16.74 7.92 15.49
C ILE A 265 15.78 7.61 16.65
N HIS A 266 15.49 8.58 17.51
CA HIS A 266 14.59 8.42 18.63
C HIS A 266 13.16 8.03 18.18
N THR A 267 12.68 8.60 17.10
CA THR A 267 11.37 8.27 16.51
C THR A 267 11.33 6.82 16.06
N ASN A 268 12.34 6.36 15.34
CA ASN A 268 12.42 4.98 14.88
C ASN A 268 12.48 3.99 16.05
N ILE A 269 13.26 4.28 17.10
CA ILE A 269 13.32 3.44 18.31
C ILE A 269 11.97 3.39 19.00
N LYS A 270 11.33 4.54 19.23
CA LYS A 270 10.02 4.62 19.90
C LYS A 270 8.94 3.89 19.12
N VAL A 271 8.85 4.11 17.81
CA VAL A 271 7.87 3.44 16.97
C VAL A 271 8.09 1.93 16.96
N GLY A 272 9.33 1.47 16.78
CA GLY A 272 9.65 0.04 16.81
C GLY A 272 9.21 -0.64 18.11
N ILE A 273 9.53 -0.05 19.25
CA ILE A 273 9.19 -0.62 20.59
C ILE A 273 7.67 -0.56 20.82
N LEU A 274 7.03 0.59 20.60
CA LEU A 274 5.62 0.76 20.91
C LEU A 274 4.72 -0.04 19.94
N TYR A 275 5.11 -0.15 18.68
CA TYR A 275 4.41 -1.01 17.73
C TYR A 275 4.51 -2.48 18.13
N MET A 276 5.70 -2.98 18.46
CA MET A 276 5.86 -4.36 18.95
C MET A 276 5.05 -4.63 20.20
N HIS A 277 4.99 -3.68 21.13
CA HIS A 277 4.13 -3.79 22.31
C HIS A 277 2.65 -3.92 21.92
N SER A 278 2.17 -3.07 21.01
CA SER A 278 0.78 -3.12 20.50
C SER A 278 0.48 -4.45 19.82
N TRP A 279 1.38 -4.91 18.95
CA TRP A 279 1.23 -6.15 18.20
C TRP A 279 1.19 -7.38 19.12
N LEU A 280 2.07 -7.46 20.12
CA LEU A 280 2.09 -8.55 21.11
C LEU A 280 0.81 -8.60 21.96
N ASN A 281 0.10 -7.46 22.08
CA ASN A 281 -1.22 -7.40 22.72
C ASN A 281 -2.39 -7.62 21.74
N GLY A 282 -2.11 -8.11 20.51
CA GLY A 282 -3.12 -8.48 19.52
C GLY A 282 -3.61 -7.33 18.65
N GLN A 283 -2.93 -6.18 18.64
CA GLN A 283 -3.35 -5.00 17.90
C GLN A 283 -2.31 -4.62 16.82
N GLY A 284 -2.59 -4.98 15.57
CA GLY A 284 -1.68 -4.80 14.42
C GLY A 284 -1.72 -3.43 13.75
N ALA A 285 -2.66 -2.54 14.15
CA ALA A 285 -2.72 -1.14 13.75
C ALA A 285 -2.70 -0.28 15.02
N ALA A 286 -1.64 0.52 15.19
CA ALA A 286 -1.39 1.27 16.41
C ALA A 286 -1.44 2.78 16.16
N ALA A 287 -2.30 3.48 16.90
CA ALA A 287 -2.33 4.95 16.90
C ALA A 287 -1.19 5.49 17.77
N LEU A 288 -0.08 5.86 17.14
CA LEU A 288 1.11 6.39 17.79
C LEU A 288 1.43 7.78 17.25
N PHE A 289 1.65 8.74 18.13
CA PHE A 289 2.05 10.12 17.76
C PHE A 289 1.14 10.78 16.70
N ASN A 290 -0.17 10.57 16.81
CA ASN A 290 -1.21 11.03 15.87
C ASN A 290 -1.07 10.47 14.44
N LEU A 291 -0.37 9.34 14.30
CA LEU A 291 -0.25 8.59 13.05
C LEU A 291 -0.76 7.16 13.26
N MET A 292 -1.29 6.58 12.19
CA MET A 292 -1.63 5.15 12.17
C MET A 292 -0.38 4.37 11.74
N GLU A 293 0.25 3.71 12.70
CA GLU A 293 1.42 2.86 12.48
C GLU A 293 1.00 1.40 12.29
N ASP A 294 1.66 0.69 11.39
CA ASP A 294 1.46 -0.72 11.10
C ASP A 294 2.79 -1.49 11.02
N ALA A 295 2.77 -2.73 10.56
CA ALA A 295 3.98 -3.53 10.44
C ALA A 295 5.01 -2.89 9.50
N ALA A 296 4.58 -2.23 8.42
CA ALA A 296 5.47 -1.60 7.46
C ALA A 296 6.26 -0.45 8.09
N THR A 297 5.63 0.36 8.95
CA THR A 297 6.31 1.47 9.63
C THR A 297 7.30 1.00 10.69
N ALA A 298 7.01 -0.12 11.37
CA ALA A 298 7.97 -0.78 12.26
C ALA A 298 9.17 -1.36 11.49
N GLU A 299 8.92 -1.94 10.31
CA GLU A 299 9.97 -2.46 9.43
C GLU A 299 10.85 -1.34 8.86
N ILE A 300 10.30 -0.18 8.49
CA ILE A 300 11.09 0.99 8.12
C ILE A 300 11.97 1.41 9.30
N SER A 301 11.40 1.57 10.48
CA SER A 301 12.14 1.99 11.67
C SER A 301 13.33 1.07 11.96
N ARG A 302 13.10 -0.25 11.93
CA ARG A 302 14.16 -1.25 12.11
C ARG A 302 15.21 -1.19 11.01
N SER A 303 14.79 -1.12 9.76
CA SER A 303 15.73 -1.15 8.62
C SER A 303 16.54 0.13 8.49
N GLN A 304 15.98 1.29 8.80
CA GLN A 304 16.73 2.55 8.85
C GLN A 304 17.77 2.55 9.97
N LEU A 305 17.41 2.13 11.19
CA LEU A 305 18.37 2.02 12.29
C LEU A 305 19.52 1.08 11.94
N TRP A 306 19.20 -0.08 11.33
CA TRP A 306 20.22 -1.00 10.84
C TRP A 306 21.11 -0.36 9.77
N GLN A 307 20.54 0.32 8.79
CA GLN A 307 21.28 0.95 7.69
C GLN A 307 22.21 2.04 8.21
N TRP A 308 21.73 2.89 9.10
CA TRP A 308 22.51 3.98 9.66
C TRP A 308 23.67 3.47 10.54
N LEU A 309 23.42 2.47 11.36
CA LEU A 309 24.45 1.84 12.19
C LEU A 309 25.50 1.11 11.34
N HIS A 310 25.04 0.29 10.37
CA HIS A 310 25.91 -0.52 9.50
C HIS A 310 26.87 0.34 8.66
N ASN A 311 26.43 1.52 8.26
CA ASN A 311 27.23 2.45 7.45
C ASN A 311 27.93 3.53 8.29
N SER A 312 27.85 3.48 9.61
CA SER A 312 28.44 4.48 10.54
C SER A 312 28.13 5.92 10.10
N VAL A 313 26.85 6.17 9.82
CA VAL A 313 26.42 7.44 9.23
C VAL A 313 26.53 8.57 10.23
N GLU A 314 26.88 9.77 9.75
CA GLU A 314 26.86 10.98 10.55
C GLU A 314 25.46 11.62 10.55
N THR A 315 25.04 12.07 11.73
CA THR A 315 23.83 12.88 11.87
C THR A 315 24.07 14.30 11.35
N LYS A 316 23.00 15.06 11.16
CA LYS A 316 23.05 16.48 10.79
C LYS A 316 23.96 17.32 11.70
N ASN A 317 24.16 16.91 12.94
CA ASN A 317 24.97 17.61 13.92
C ASN A 317 26.44 17.11 13.99
N GLY A 318 26.81 16.12 13.16
CA GLY A 318 28.16 15.55 13.13
C GLY A 318 28.38 14.38 14.10
N ASP A 319 27.32 13.90 14.79
CA ASP A 319 27.44 12.73 15.64
C ASP A 319 27.47 11.46 14.78
N THR A 320 28.50 10.64 14.92
CA THR A 320 28.57 9.35 14.22
C THR A 320 27.68 8.30 14.91
N ILE A 321 26.83 7.63 14.13
CA ILE A 321 25.99 6.54 14.62
C ILE A 321 26.86 5.28 14.72
N ASN A 322 27.07 4.82 15.94
CA ASN A 322 27.82 3.61 16.27
C ASN A 322 27.10 2.81 17.39
N GLU A 323 27.63 1.62 17.75
CA GLU A 323 27.06 0.76 18.79
C GLU A 323 26.91 1.44 20.15
#